data_f4176140ea612e72838109281fcc3955
#
_entry.id   f4176140ea612e72838109281fcc3955
#
_cell.length_a   1.000
_cell.length_b   1.000
_cell.length_c   1.000
_cell.angle_alpha   90.00
_cell.angle_beta   90.00
_cell.angle_gamma   90.00
#
_symmetry.space_group_name_H-M   'P 1'
#
loop_
_entity.id
_entity.type
_entity.pdbx_description
1 polymer ?
#
loop_
_entity_poly.entity_id
_entity_poly.type
_entity_poly.pdbx_seq_one_letter_code
_entity_poly.pdbx_strand_id
1 'polypeptide(L)'
;AFTIIGIALFIAGILFVGRIDIWAKPQMTITGDFAQVNGLKNGNQVKYSGVAIGNVSDIEITPHGVVVKMKLDEKTQIPSDSIFTLGSDGFLGDKFIQISPGHSTVYLQDGDSVKGEGADAMDKAMQSAQKLMDGTEKMLQSINNIIGDPTTQNALKHSLQSTATMADNAVAITQ
;
A
#
# COMPACT_ATOMS: atom_id res chain seq x y z
N ALA A 1 -60.43 0.62 -14.89
CA ALA A 1 -59.64 -0.55 -14.39
C ALA A 1 -58.32 -0.71 -15.14
N PHE A 2 -58.27 -0.68 -16.47
CA PHE A 2 -57.05 -0.89 -17.26
C PHE A 2 -55.98 0.19 -17.04
N THR A 3 -56.37 1.46 -16.90
CA THR A 3 -55.46 2.58 -16.66
C THR A 3 -54.74 2.47 -15.31
N ILE A 4 -55.44 2.03 -14.26
CA ILE A 4 -54.86 1.85 -12.93
C ILE A 4 -53.87 0.70 -12.93
N ILE A 5 -54.17 -0.39 -13.61
CA ILE A 5 -53.27 -1.55 -13.75
C ILE A 5 -52.01 -1.14 -14.55
N GLY A 6 -52.18 -0.36 -15.64
CA GLY A 6 -51.05 0.14 -16.44
C GLY A 6 -50.10 1.06 -15.64
N ILE A 7 -50.64 1.96 -14.84
CA ILE A 7 -49.86 2.83 -13.96
C ILE A 7 -49.14 2.01 -12.87
N ALA A 8 -49.82 1.04 -12.28
CA ALA A 8 -49.21 0.17 -11.26
C ALA A 8 -48.04 -0.66 -11.82
N LEU A 9 -48.20 -1.22 -13.03
CA LEU A 9 -47.11 -1.93 -13.73
C LEU A 9 -45.97 -1.03 -14.14
N PHE A 10 -46.28 0.21 -14.55
CA PHE A 10 -45.25 1.19 -14.90
C PHE A 10 -44.42 1.62 -13.69
N ILE A 11 -45.09 1.88 -12.55
CA ILE A 11 -44.40 2.20 -11.28
C ILE A 11 -43.58 1.00 -10.80
N ALA A 12 -44.16 -0.21 -10.86
CA ALA A 12 -43.41 -1.44 -10.52
C ALA A 12 -42.19 -1.66 -11.43
N GLY A 13 -42.30 -1.35 -12.73
CA GLY A 13 -41.20 -1.40 -13.67
C GLY A 13 -40.11 -0.39 -13.33
N ILE A 14 -40.46 0.85 -12.99
CA ILE A 14 -39.48 1.87 -12.57
C ILE A 14 -38.76 1.46 -11.29
N LEU A 15 -39.48 0.94 -10.30
CA LEU A 15 -38.92 0.46 -9.04
C LEU A 15 -38.00 -0.76 -9.26
N PHE A 16 -38.38 -1.64 -10.20
CA PHE A 16 -37.59 -2.82 -10.53
C PHE A 16 -36.30 -2.48 -11.31
N VAL A 17 -36.38 -1.58 -12.30
CA VAL A 17 -35.22 -1.16 -13.12
C VAL A 17 -34.34 -0.16 -12.37
N GLY A 18 -34.95 0.72 -11.55
CA GLY A 18 -34.24 1.77 -10.84
C GLY A 18 -33.33 1.26 -9.72
N ARG A 19 -33.46 -0.02 -9.30
CA ARG A 19 -32.74 -0.55 -8.13
C ARG A 19 -32.63 0.48 -7.01
N ILE A 20 -33.76 1.16 -6.75
CA ILE A 20 -33.85 2.05 -5.61
C ILE A 20 -33.77 1.11 -4.40
N ASP A 21 -32.60 1.08 -3.78
CA ASP A 21 -32.39 0.37 -2.51
C ASP A 21 -33.23 1.08 -1.44
N ILE A 22 -34.54 0.74 -1.42
CA ILE A 22 -35.50 1.25 -0.42
C ILE A 22 -35.10 0.80 0.98
N TRP A 23 -34.20 -0.19 1.06
CA TRP A 23 -33.56 -0.70 2.27
C TRP A 23 -32.07 -0.28 2.27
N ALA A 24 -31.81 1.03 2.13
CA ALA A 24 -30.45 1.52 2.26
C ALA A 24 -29.89 1.06 3.61
N LYS A 25 -28.87 0.21 3.56
CA LYS A 25 -28.16 -0.17 4.77
C LYS A 25 -27.61 1.08 5.42
N PRO A 26 -27.60 1.17 6.75
CA PRO A 26 -26.96 2.30 7.41
C PRO A 26 -25.51 2.40 6.94
N GLN A 27 -25.16 3.57 6.45
CA GLN A 27 -23.85 3.87 5.89
C GLN A 27 -23.20 4.99 6.68
N MET A 28 -21.91 4.85 6.94
CA MET A 28 -21.08 5.92 7.45
C MET A 28 -20.28 6.55 6.31
N THR A 29 -20.04 7.86 6.40
CA THR A 29 -19.24 8.62 5.45
C THR A 29 -17.88 8.88 6.06
N ILE A 30 -16.82 8.37 5.43
CA ILE A 30 -15.43 8.64 5.81
C ILE A 30 -14.80 9.47 4.70
N THR A 31 -14.05 10.50 5.10
CA THR A 31 -13.32 11.37 4.19
C THR A 31 -11.84 11.00 4.21
N GLY A 32 -11.26 10.73 3.04
CA GLY A 32 -9.83 10.41 2.90
C GLY A 32 -9.09 11.51 2.15
N ASP A 33 -7.99 12.00 2.72
CA ASP A 33 -7.08 12.95 2.07
C ASP A 33 -5.94 12.19 1.40
N PHE A 34 -5.89 12.23 0.06
CA PHE A 34 -4.89 11.58 -0.75
C PHE A 34 -4.03 12.59 -1.50
N ALA A 35 -2.73 12.33 -1.63
CA ALA A 35 -1.86 13.16 -2.47
C ALA A 35 -2.26 13.06 -3.95
N GLN A 36 -2.66 11.87 -4.41
CA GLN A 36 -3.14 11.59 -5.77
C GLN A 36 -4.01 10.33 -5.79
N VAL A 37 -4.92 10.24 -6.76
CA VAL A 37 -5.89 9.13 -6.83
C VAL A 37 -5.87 8.37 -8.17
N ASN A 38 -4.92 8.66 -9.06
CA ASN A 38 -4.56 7.90 -10.27
C ASN A 38 -5.71 7.18 -11.00
N GLY A 39 -6.76 7.91 -11.35
CA GLY A 39 -7.88 7.37 -12.13
C GLY A 39 -9.00 6.73 -11.29
N LEU A 40 -9.02 6.93 -9.97
CA LEU A 40 -10.18 6.63 -9.12
C LEU A 40 -11.38 7.45 -9.59
N LYS A 41 -12.57 6.85 -9.56
CA LYS A 41 -13.84 7.45 -9.99
C LYS A 41 -14.92 7.28 -8.94
N ASN A 42 -15.92 8.14 -8.99
CA ASN A 42 -17.14 7.96 -8.21
C ASN A 42 -17.75 6.59 -8.55
N GLY A 43 -18.22 5.88 -7.53
CA GLY A 43 -18.75 4.51 -7.66
C GLY A 43 -17.70 3.41 -7.53
N ASN A 44 -16.41 3.71 -7.60
CA ASN A 44 -15.37 2.70 -7.37
C ASN A 44 -15.48 2.09 -5.97
N GLN A 45 -15.11 0.83 -5.85
CA GLN A 45 -15.27 0.08 -4.60
C GLN A 45 -14.30 0.55 -3.51
N VAL A 46 -14.75 0.42 -2.26
CA VAL A 46 -13.89 0.46 -1.08
C VAL A 46 -13.86 -0.94 -0.48
N LYS A 47 -12.67 -1.50 -0.36
CA LYS A 47 -12.45 -2.88 0.12
C LYS A 47 -11.73 -2.85 1.46
N TYR A 48 -12.21 -3.63 2.42
CA TYR A 48 -11.56 -3.88 3.70
C TYR A 48 -11.00 -5.30 3.71
N SER A 49 -9.70 -5.46 3.81
CA SER A 49 -9.03 -6.77 3.69
C SER A 49 -9.47 -7.55 2.43
N GLY A 50 -9.71 -6.85 1.30
CA GLY A 50 -10.14 -7.45 0.04
C GLY A 50 -11.65 -7.63 -0.13
N VAL A 51 -12.45 -7.42 0.93
CA VAL A 51 -13.91 -7.53 0.88
C VAL A 51 -14.53 -6.16 0.61
N ALA A 52 -15.39 -6.03 -0.38
CA ALA A 52 -16.09 -4.78 -0.68
C ALA A 52 -17.07 -4.42 0.45
N ILE A 53 -16.86 -3.27 1.08
CA ILE A 53 -17.68 -2.74 2.19
C ILE A 53 -18.36 -1.41 1.86
N GLY A 54 -18.10 -0.85 0.69
CA GLY A 54 -18.66 0.42 0.29
C GLY A 54 -18.14 0.92 -1.04
N ASN A 55 -18.40 2.19 -1.32
CA ASN A 55 -18.05 2.83 -2.58
C ASN A 55 -17.59 4.27 -2.36
N VAL A 56 -16.79 4.76 -3.29
CA VAL A 56 -16.46 6.18 -3.42
C VAL A 56 -17.72 6.95 -3.82
N SER A 57 -18.12 7.93 -3.02
CA SER A 57 -19.32 8.74 -3.28
C SER A 57 -18.99 10.06 -3.98
N ASP A 58 -17.83 10.65 -3.66
CA ASP A 58 -17.42 11.94 -4.22
C ASP A 58 -15.90 12.09 -4.22
N ILE A 59 -15.37 12.87 -5.17
CA ILE A 59 -13.95 13.17 -5.32
C ILE A 59 -13.81 14.66 -5.58
N GLU A 60 -13.11 15.34 -4.69
CA GLU A 60 -12.91 16.79 -4.73
C GLU A 60 -11.39 17.09 -4.83
N ILE A 61 -11.04 17.93 -5.81
CA ILE A 61 -9.64 18.36 -5.99
C ILE A 61 -9.40 19.60 -5.14
N THR A 62 -8.35 19.56 -4.33
CA THR A 62 -7.93 20.66 -3.47
C THR A 62 -6.52 21.12 -3.84
N PRO A 63 -6.08 22.33 -3.43
CA PRO A 63 -4.71 22.79 -3.70
C PRO A 63 -3.60 21.91 -3.15
N HIS A 64 -3.92 21.04 -2.17
CA HIS A 64 -2.94 20.19 -1.46
C HIS A 64 -3.08 18.70 -1.77
N GLY A 65 -4.01 18.31 -2.66
CA GLY A 65 -4.28 16.91 -2.99
C GLY A 65 -5.73 16.68 -3.40
N VAL A 66 -6.21 15.49 -3.12
CA VAL A 66 -7.56 15.06 -3.48
C VAL A 66 -8.28 14.52 -2.25
N VAL A 67 -9.45 15.08 -1.99
CA VAL A 67 -10.35 14.63 -0.93
C VAL A 67 -11.33 13.64 -1.53
N VAL A 68 -11.40 12.44 -0.96
CA VAL A 68 -12.28 11.36 -1.40
C VAL A 68 -13.29 11.06 -0.30
N LYS A 69 -14.58 11.23 -0.60
CA LYS A 69 -15.66 10.82 0.30
C LYS A 69 -16.07 9.39 -0.02
N MET A 70 -16.11 8.57 1.00
CA MET A 70 -16.43 7.14 0.92
C MET A 70 -17.68 6.84 1.74
N LYS A 71 -18.64 6.12 1.16
CA LYS A 71 -19.79 5.58 1.88
C LYS A 71 -19.51 4.11 2.19
N LEU A 72 -19.44 3.78 3.46
CA LEU A 72 -19.07 2.46 3.97
C LEU A 72 -20.23 1.86 4.77
N ASP A 73 -20.30 0.54 4.85
CA ASP A 73 -21.25 -0.17 5.69
C ASP A 73 -20.96 0.15 7.17
N GLU A 74 -21.88 0.80 7.86
CA GLU A 74 -21.74 1.20 9.27
C GLU A 74 -21.47 0.03 10.22
N LYS A 75 -21.85 -1.19 9.82
CA LYS A 75 -21.56 -2.39 10.61
C LYS A 75 -20.10 -2.79 10.62
N THR A 76 -19.29 -2.24 9.69
CA THR A 76 -17.87 -2.55 9.63
C THR A 76 -17.13 -1.71 10.64
N GLN A 77 -16.59 -2.34 11.68
CA GLN A 77 -15.73 -1.70 12.66
C GLN A 77 -14.33 -1.51 12.07
N ILE A 78 -14.00 -0.28 11.69
CA ILE A 78 -12.71 0.06 11.09
C ILE A 78 -11.84 0.74 12.16
N PRO A 79 -10.71 0.14 12.57
CA PRO A 79 -9.79 0.76 13.52
C PRO A 79 -9.31 2.12 13.03
N SER A 80 -9.17 3.10 13.92
CA SER A 80 -8.78 4.48 13.58
C SER A 80 -7.36 4.60 13.01
N ASP A 81 -6.51 3.61 13.24
CA ASP A 81 -5.15 3.50 12.71
C ASP A 81 -5.07 2.63 11.43
N SER A 82 -6.21 2.31 10.80
CA SER A 82 -6.26 1.59 9.54
C SER A 82 -5.63 2.40 8.41
N ILE A 83 -4.94 1.71 7.50
CA ILE A 83 -4.24 2.33 6.37
C ILE A 83 -5.13 2.28 5.14
N PHE A 84 -5.36 3.46 4.53
CA PHE A 84 -6.14 3.62 3.31
C PHE A 84 -5.20 3.81 2.12
N THR A 85 -5.22 2.87 1.17
CA THR A 85 -4.36 2.90 -0.02
C THR A 85 -5.16 2.79 -1.31
N LEU A 86 -4.59 3.21 -2.44
CA LEU A 86 -5.16 2.93 -3.75
C LEU A 86 -4.71 1.56 -4.24
N GLY A 87 -5.68 0.77 -4.70
CA GLY A 87 -5.46 -0.51 -5.38
C GLY A 87 -5.98 -0.49 -6.81
N SER A 88 -5.69 -1.56 -7.55
CA SER A 88 -6.19 -1.81 -8.89
C SER A 88 -6.50 -3.29 -9.07
N ASP A 89 -7.63 -3.61 -9.67
CA ASP A 89 -7.99 -4.98 -10.02
C ASP A 89 -7.19 -5.41 -11.28
N GLY A 90 -5.94 -5.84 -11.06
CA GLY A 90 -4.99 -6.15 -12.11
C GLY A 90 -4.41 -4.91 -12.79
N PHE A 91 -3.74 -5.12 -13.93
CA PHE A 91 -2.99 -4.06 -14.63
C PHE A 91 -3.90 -3.04 -15.34
N LEU A 92 -5.03 -3.47 -15.87
CA LEU A 92 -6.00 -2.65 -16.62
C LEU A 92 -7.38 -2.57 -15.93
N GLY A 93 -7.52 -3.06 -14.73
CA GLY A 93 -8.77 -3.08 -14.00
C GLY A 93 -9.13 -1.75 -13.33
N ASP A 94 -10.34 -1.73 -12.78
CA ASP A 94 -10.82 -0.57 -12.06
C ASP A 94 -9.99 -0.27 -10.81
N LYS A 95 -9.88 1.00 -10.48
CA LYS A 95 -9.27 1.44 -9.23
C LYS A 95 -10.24 1.24 -8.07
N PHE A 96 -9.69 0.98 -6.90
CA PHE A 96 -10.45 0.87 -5.65
C PHE A 96 -9.63 1.42 -4.50
N ILE A 97 -10.30 1.73 -3.39
CA ILE A 97 -9.63 2.03 -2.14
C ILE A 97 -9.52 0.75 -1.33
N GLN A 98 -8.30 0.40 -0.94
CA GLN A 98 -8.01 -0.71 -0.05
C GLN A 98 -7.83 -0.18 1.37
N ILE A 99 -8.56 -0.75 2.31
CA ILE A 99 -8.38 -0.50 3.75
C ILE A 99 -7.68 -1.74 4.33
N SER A 100 -6.49 -1.51 4.87
CA SER A 100 -5.76 -2.51 5.65
C SER A 100 -6.02 -2.26 7.14
N PRO A 101 -6.46 -3.27 7.90
CA PRO A 101 -6.80 -3.09 9.30
C PRO A 101 -5.62 -2.66 10.15
N GLY A 102 -5.85 -1.74 11.08
CA GLY A 102 -4.94 -1.38 12.14
C GLY A 102 -5.11 -2.26 13.39
N HIS A 103 -4.53 -1.82 14.50
CA HIS A 103 -4.58 -2.50 15.79
C HIS A 103 -5.27 -1.68 16.88
N SER A 104 -5.76 -0.48 16.53
CA SER A 104 -6.47 0.40 17.47
C SER A 104 -7.76 -0.23 17.98
N THR A 105 -8.06 0.00 19.24
CA THR A 105 -9.37 -0.35 19.84
C THR A 105 -10.41 0.76 19.65
N VAL A 106 -10.00 1.91 19.10
CA VAL A 106 -10.87 3.02 18.71
C VAL A 106 -11.26 2.82 17.25
N TYR A 107 -12.53 2.94 16.93
CA TYR A 107 -13.06 2.75 15.58
C TYR A 107 -13.48 4.08 14.96
N LEU A 108 -13.34 4.17 13.64
CA LEU A 108 -13.83 5.30 12.87
C LEU A 108 -15.34 5.44 12.98
N GLN A 109 -15.79 6.69 13.00
CA GLN A 109 -17.20 7.06 13.08
C GLN A 109 -17.62 7.86 11.84
N ASP A 110 -18.93 8.02 11.70
CA ASP A 110 -19.48 8.84 10.60
C ASP A 110 -18.95 10.27 10.66
N GLY A 111 -18.45 10.76 9.54
CA GLY A 111 -17.84 12.08 9.40
C GLY A 111 -16.34 12.15 9.68
N ASP A 112 -15.72 11.06 10.11
CA ASP A 112 -14.27 11.05 10.35
C ASP A 112 -13.44 11.29 9.08
N SER A 113 -12.26 11.89 9.29
CA SER A 113 -11.27 12.11 8.24
C SER A 113 -10.02 11.26 8.49
N VAL A 114 -9.51 10.65 7.42
CA VAL A 114 -8.32 9.81 7.44
C VAL A 114 -7.33 10.29 6.39
N LYS A 115 -6.06 10.05 6.63
CA LYS A 115 -5.02 10.29 5.63
C LYS A 115 -4.83 9.04 4.79
N GLY A 116 -5.08 9.19 3.48
CA GLY A 116 -4.84 8.12 2.51
C GLY A 116 -3.38 8.09 2.06
N GLU A 117 -2.85 6.89 1.90
CA GLU A 117 -1.57 6.70 1.22
C GLU A 117 -1.86 6.56 -0.27
N GLY A 118 -1.37 7.51 -1.07
CA GLY A 118 -1.48 7.46 -2.53
C GLY A 118 -0.67 6.31 -3.13
N ALA A 119 -0.67 6.22 -4.46
CA ALA A 119 0.14 5.27 -5.23
C ALA A 119 1.66 5.38 -4.94
N ASP A 120 2.07 6.43 -4.23
CA ASP A 120 3.45 6.67 -3.78
C ASP A 120 4.01 5.57 -2.89
N ALA A 121 3.17 4.73 -2.25
CA ALA A 121 3.67 3.61 -1.44
C ALA A 121 4.45 2.61 -2.31
N MET A 122 3.98 2.34 -3.53
CA MET A 122 4.69 1.48 -4.48
C MET A 122 5.94 2.17 -5.04
N ASP A 123 5.83 3.45 -5.36
CA ASP A 123 6.96 4.24 -5.83
C ASP A 123 8.04 4.39 -4.75
N LYS A 124 7.64 4.61 -3.50
CA LYS A 124 8.56 4.62 -2.35
C LYS A 124 9.22 3.27 -2.11
N ALA A 125 8.46 2.17 -2.24
CA ALA A 125 9.00 0.82 -2.14
C ALA A 125 10.01 0.55 -3.25
N MET A 126 9.71 0.96 -4.49
CA MET A 126 10.59 0.85 -5.65
C MET A 126 11.87 1.70 -5.48
N GLN A 127 11.74 2.95 -5.01
CA GLN A 127 12.89 3.81 -4.70
C GLN A 127 13.75 3.23 -3.57
N SER A 128 13.13 2.63 -2.55
CA SER A 128 13.85 1.98 -1.45
C SER A 128 14.60 0.74 -1.93
N ALA A 129 13.99 -0.07 -2.79
CA ALA A 129 14.65 -1.20 -3.43
C ALA A 129 15.85 -0.76 -4.29
N GLN A 130 15.69 0.33 -5.04
CA GLN A 130 16.75 0.89 -5.86
C GLN A 130 17.93 1.41 -5.01
N LYS A 131 17.65 2.10 -3.90
CA LYS A 131 18.68 2.53 -2.93
C LYS A 131 19.44 1.36 -2.31
N LEU A 132 18.75 0.24 -2.03
CA LEU A 132 19.39 -0.98 -1.54
C LEU A 132 20.32 -1.60 -2.60
N MET A 133 19.88 -1.63 -3.86
CA MET A 133 20.73 -2.10 -4.97
C MET A 133 21.97 -1.23 -5.15
N ASP A 134 21.82 0.10 -5.16
CA ASP A 134 22.94 1.05 -5.24
C ASP A 134 23.91 0.90 -4.05
N GLY A 135 23.37 0.66 -2.86
CA GLY A 135 24.15 0.38 -1.65
C GLY A 135 24.98 -0.90 -1.78
N THR A 136 24.38 -1.95 -2.33
CA THR A 136 25.05 -3.24 -2.56
C THR A 136 26.17 -3.10 -3.60
N GLU A 137 25.93 -2.35 -4.67
CA GLU A 137 26.96 -2.10 -5.70
C GLU A 137 28.16 -1.32 -5.13
N LYS A 138 27.91 -0.27 -4.34
CA LYS A 138 28.96 0.48 -3.64
C LYS A 138 29.73 -0.40 -2.65
N MET A 139 29.05 -1.30 -1.96
CA MET A 139 29.69 -2.25 -1.05
C MET A 139 30.61 -3.22 -1.82
N LEU A 140 30.14 -3.76 -2.94
CA LEU A 140 30.95 -4.62 -3.81
C LEU A 140 32.17 -3.88 -4.37
N GLN A 141 32.01 -2.62 -4.80
CA GLN A 141 33.14 -1.78 -5.23
C GLN A 141 34.15 -1.54 -4.11
N SER A 142 33.67 -1.27 -2.89
CA SER A 142 34.54 -1.09 -1.73
C SER A 142 35.32 -2.36 -1.38
N ILE A 143 34.64 -3.53 -1.43
CA ILE A 143 35.30 -4.82 -1.24
C ILE A 143 36.35 -5.07 -2.33
N ASN A 144 36.01 -4.81 -3.57
CA ASN A 144 36.98 -4.94 -4.70
C ASN A 144 38.17 -3.99 -4.54
N ASN A 145 37.95 -2.77 -4.08
CA ASN A 145 39.04 -1.81 -3.84
C ASN A 145 39.93 -2.28 -2.68
N ILE A 146 39.37 -2.83 -1.61
CA ILE A 146 40.13 -3.35 -0.47
C ILE A 146 40.95 -4.58 -0.87
N ILE A 147 40.35 -5.52 -1.61
CA ILE A 147 41.04 -6.74 -2.06
C ILE A 147 42.01 -6.44 -3.21
N GLY A 148 41.66 -5.48 -4.05
CA GLY A 148 42.50 -5.06 -5.19
C GLY A 148 43.63 -4.12 -4.83
N ASP A 149 43.65 -3.55 -3.63
CA ASP A 149 44.72 -2.64 -3.20
C ASP A 149 46.02 -3.43 -2.95
N PRO A 150 47.10 -3.06 -3.66
CA PRO A 150 48.41 -3.68 -3.47
C PRO A 150 48.92 -3.65 -2.02
N THR A 151 48.59 -2.63 -1.26
CA THR A 151 48.95 -2.48 0.15
C THR A 151 48.27 -3.54 1.02
N THR A 152 46.99 -3.78 0.79
CA THR A 152 46.22 -4.80 1.49
C THR A 152 46.66 -6.22 1.12
N GLN A 153 46.95 -6.46 -0.17
CA GLN A 153 47.50 -7.75 -0.63
C GLN A 153 48.88 -8.02 -0.04
N ASN A 154 49.77 -7.02 0.02
CA ASN A 154 51.08 -7.15 0.62
C ASN A 154 51.03 -7.38 2.13
N ALA A 155 50.12 -6.69 2.85
CA ALA A 155 49.88 -6.90 4.27
C ALA A 155 49.37 -8.32 4.55
N LEU A 156 48.45 -8.82 3.75
CA LEU A 156 47.94 -10.19 3.85
C LEU A 156 49.02 -11.22 3.58
N LYS A 157 49.84 -11.01 2.53
CA LYS A 157 50.95 -11.87 2.17
C LYS A 157 52.01 -11.91 3.28
N HIS A 158 52.34 -10.76 3.86
CA HIS A 158 53.25 -10.66 5.01
C HIS A 158 52.72 -11.37 6.24
N SER A 159 51.42 -11.24 6.53
CA SER A 159 50.76 -11.94 7.64
C SER A 159 50.80 -13.45 7.48
N LEU A 160 50.50 -13.95 6.27
CA LEU A 160 50.55 -15.38 5.96
C LEU A 160 51.98 -15.91 6.06
N GLN A 161 53.01 -15.18 5.55
CA GLN A 161 54.41 -15.56 5.69
C GLN A 161 54.86 -15.60 7.15
N SER A 162 54.48 -14.61 7.94
CA SER A 162 54.81 -14.57 9.37
C SER A 162 54.21 -15.76 10.13
N THR A 163 52.96 -16.12 9.78
CA THR A 163 52.31 -17.29 10.38
C THR A 163 52.97 -18.60 9.99
N ALA A 164 53.39 -18.73 8.73
CA ALA A 164 54.14 -19.90 8.26
C ALA A 164 55.51 -20.03 8.99
N THR A 165 56.25 -18.91 9.11
CA THR A 165 57.51 -18.88 9.82
C THR A 165 57.33 -19.21 11.32
N MET A 166 56.25 -18.73 11.95
CA MET A 166 55.94 -19.12 13.33
C MET A 166 55.65 -20.63 13.48
N ALA A 167 54.92 -21.20 12.52
CA ALA A 167 54.64 -22.65 12.51
C ALA A 167 55.94 -23.46 12.34
N ASP A 168 56.83 -23.06 11.41
CA ASP A 168 58.14 -23.73 11.21
C ASP A 168 59.01 -23.64 12.47
N ASN A 169 59.06 -22.48 13.13
CA ASN A 169 59.78 -22.29 14.36
C ASN A 169 59.22 -23.13 15.53
N ALA A 170 57.90 -23.26 15.58
CA ALA A 170 57.24 -24.10 16.59
C ALA A 170 57.60 -25.59 16.41
N VAL A 171 57.72 -26.07 15.18
CA VAL A 171 58.13 -27.44 14.87
C VAL A 171 59.63 -27.65 15.24
N ALA A 172 60.49 -26.65 15.01
CA ALA A 172 61.90 -26.73 15.36
C ALA A 172 62.18 -26.76 16.88
N ILE A 173 61.29 -26.23 17.70
CA ILE A 173 61.41 -26.26 19.19
C ILE A 173 60.96 -27.61 19.78
N THR A 174 60.22 -28.41 19.05
CA THR A 174 59.69 -29.70 19.50
C THR A 174 60.52 -30.92 19.08
N GLN A 175 61.63 -30.70 18.41
CA GLN A 175 62.67 -31.69 18.11
C GLN A 175 63.90 -31.47 19.01
#